data_2a068d253d49b8d719ac2634905ff868
#
_entry.id   2a068d253d49b8d719ac2634905ff868
#
_cell.length_a   1.000
_cell.length_b   1.000
_cell.length_c   1.000
_cell.angle_alpha   90.00
_cell.angle_beta   90.00
_cell.angle_gamma   90.00
#
_symmetry.space_group_name_H-M   'P 1'
#
loop_
_entity.id
_entity.type
_entity.pdbx_description
1 polymer ?
#
loop_
_entity_poly.entity_id
_entity_poly.type
_entity_poly.pdbx_seq_one_letter_code
_entity_poly.pdbx_strand_id
1 'polypeptide(L)'
;MMNFDPSLFAAEWCAAWNAHDLDRVLAHFHDDVIFTSPIAASLLPETGGVIRGKAALRAYWEEGLRRIPDLHFTVAAVFAGIDTLVIQYRNQKGVDVSEVLVFDAGLVRQGHGTYPSKIDNPAGANG
;
A
#
# COMPACT_ATOMS: atom_id res chain seq x y z
N MET A 1 20.42 2.22 4.25
CA MET A 1 19.92 1.80 2.93
C MET A 1 19.36 0.39 3.02
N MET A 2 18.50 0.06 2.08
CA MET A 2 17.90 -1.27 2.03
C MET A 2 18.91 -2.30 1.54
N ASN A 3 18.86 -3.51 2.10
CA ASN A 3 19.76 -4.62 1.76
C ASN A 3 19.18 -5.57 0.73
N PHE A 4 18.14 -5.14 0.04
CA PHE A 4 17.44 -5.99 -0.91
C PHE A 4 17.20 -5.23 -2.20
N ASP A 5 16.88 -5.99 -3.26
CA ASP A 5 16.56 -5.42 -4.56
C ASP A 5 15.14 -4.84 -4.53
N PRO A 6 14.97 -3.53 -4.73
CA PRO A 6 13.64 -2.91 -4.70
C PRO A 6 12.66 -3.50 -5.71
N SER A 7 13.15 -3.85 -6.91
CA SER A 7 12.27 -4.43 -7.93
C SER A 7 11.79 -5.82 -7.55
N LEU A 8 12.65 -6.62 -6.95
CA LEU A 8 12.25 -7.95 -6.47
C LEU A 8 11.28 -7.85 -5.30
N PHE A 9 11.51 -6.88 -4.40
CA PHE A 9 10.55 -6.64 -3.33
C PHE A 9 9.17 -6.29 -3.89
N ALA A 10 9.13 -5.35 -4.84
CA ALA A 10 7.86 -4.93 -5.43
C ALA A 10 7.16 -6.08 -6.15
N ALA A 11 7.92 -6.94 -6.82
CA ALA A 11 7.35 -8.10 -7.51
C ALA A 11 6.73 -9.08 -6.51
N GLU A 12 7.41 -9.35 -5.40
CA GLU A 12 6.88 -10.25 -4.37
C GLU A 12 5.66 -9.63 -3.67
N TRP A 13 5.75 -8.35 -3.35
CA TRP A 13 4.64 -7.59 -2.76
C TRP A 13 3.40 -7.67 -3.65
N CYS A 14 3.58 -7.44 -4.94
CA CYS A 14 2.49 -7.47 -5.90
C CYS A 14 1.91 -8.88 -6.06
N ALA A 15 2.78 -9.89 -6.14
CA ALA A 15 2.34 -11.28 -6.27
C ALA A 15 1.55 -11.71 -5.04
N ALA A 16 1.98 -11.32 -3.84
CA ALA A 16 1.30 -11.64 -2.61
C ALA A 16 -0.10 -11.00 -2.57
N TRP A 17 -0.20 -9.71 -2.94
CA TRP A 17 -1.49 -9.04 -3.01
C TRP A 17 -2.42 -9.71 -4.04
N ASN A 18 -1.90 -10.04 -5.21
CA ASN A 18 -2.71 -10.65 -6.27
C ASN A 18 -3.15 -12.06 -5.92
N ALA A 19 -2.38 -12.75 -5.07
CA ALA A 19 -2.79 -14.03 -4.52
C ALA A 19 -3.77 -13.89 -3.37
N HIS A 20 -4.04 -12.64 -2.92
CA HIS A 20 -4.85 -12.34 -1.74
C HIS A 20 -4.29 -13.02 -0.49
N ASP A 21 -2.97 -13.15 -0.42
CA ASP A 21 -2.27 -13.86 0.64
C ASP A 21 -1.69 -12.84 1.63
N LEU A 22 -2.49 -12.48 2.63
CA LEU A 22 -2.09 -11.45 3.59
C LEU A 22 -0.93 -11.88 4.48
N ASP A 23 -0.76 -13.18 4.71
CA ASP A 23 0.42 -13.65 5.45
C ASP A 23 1.71 -13.29 4.72
N ARG A 24 1.73 -13.48 3.39
CA ARG A 24 2.89 -13.11 2.58
C ARG A 24 3.10 -11.61 2.56
N VAL A 25 2.03 -10.82 2.42
CA VAL A 25 2.15 -9.37 2.43
C VAL A 25 2.69 -8.91 3.78
N LEU A 26 2.06 -9.34 4.87
CA LEU A 26 2.38 -8.86 6.22
C LEU A 26 3.72 -9.37 6.74
N ALA A 27 4.27 -10.42 6.14
CA ALA A 27 5.60 -10.90 6.51
C ALA A 27 6.68 -9.83 6.29
N HIS A 28 6.42 -8.82 5.45
CA HIS A 28 7.36 -7.74 5.19
C HIS A 28 7.21 -6.56 6.15
N PHE A 29 6.32 -6.63 7.13
CA PHE A 29 5.94 -5.49 7.96
C PHE A 29 6.32 -5.70 9.42
N HIS A 30 6.68 -4.61 10.10
CA HIS A 30 6.88 -4.62 11.55
C HIS A 30 5.58 -4.85 12.29
N ASP A 31 5.67 -5.44 13.48
CA ASP A 31 4.50 -5.64 14.33
C ASP A 31 3.84 -4.33 14.73
N ASP A 32 4.62 -3.27 14.90
CA ASP A 32 4.10 -1.95 15.30
C ASP A 32 4.07 -0.97 14.12
N VAL A 33 3.88 -1.48 12.92
CA VAL A 33 3.77 -0.65 11.72
C VAL A 33 2.64 0.38 11.85
N ILE A 34 2.84 1.53 11.21
CA ILE A 34 1.79 2.53 11.05
C ILE A 34 1.49 2.64 9.56
N PHE A 35 0.21 2.47 9.22
CA PHE A 35 -0.24 2.55 7.84
C PHE A 35 -1.30 3.63 7.71
N THR A 36 -1.21 4.45 6.67
CA THR A 36 -2.20 5.49 6.42
C THR A 36 -2.79 5.34 5.02
N SER A 37 -4.06 5.67 4.88
CA SER A 37 -4.73 5.60 3.59
C SER A 37 -6.03 6.41 3.62
N PRO A 38 -6.32 7.17 2.56
CA PRO A 38 -7.64 7.81 2.43
C PRO A 38 -8.78 6.80 2.41
N ILE A 39 -8.53 5.59 1.93
CA ILE A 39 -9.55 4.53 1.93
C ILE A 39 -9.85 4.10 3.36
N ALA A 40 -8.83 3.98 4.20
CA ALA A 40 -9.03 3.68 5.61
C ALA A 40 -9.83 4.78 6.31
N ALA A 41 -9.56 6.05 5.97
CA ALA A 41 -10.33 7.16 6.51
C ALA A 41 -11.80 7.06 6.13
N SER A 42 -12.08 6.56 4.94
CA SER A 42 -13.45 6.43 4.45
C SER A 42 -14.17 5.24 5.09
N LEU A 43 -13.48 4.09 5.19
CA LEU A 43 -14.09 2.87 5.73
C LEU A 43 -14.15 2.86 7.26
N LEU A 44 -13.16 3.46 7.90
CA LEU A 44 -13.02 3.48 9.36
C LEU A 44 -12.80 4.93 9.80
N PRO A 45 -13.84 5.79 9.73
CA PRO A 45 -13.68 7.22 10.02
C PRO A 45 -13.09 7.52 11.38
N GLU A 46 -13.34 6.65 12.37
CA GLU A 46 -12.83 6.84 13.72
C GLU A 46 -11.30 6.79 13.78
N THR A 47 -10.65 6.18 12.79
CA THR A 47 -9.19 6.09 12.75
C THR A 47 -8.53 7.34 12.18
N GLY A 48 -9.28 8.18 11.49
CA GLY A 48 -8.72 9.31 10.74
C GLY A 48 -7.83 8.85 9.59
N GLY A 49 -7.94 7.59 9.18
CA GLY A 49 -7.11 7.03 8.10
C GLY A 49 -5.78 6.48 8.59
N VAL A 50 -5.57 6.37 9.90
CA VAL A 50 -4.31 5.88 10.48
C VAL A 50 -4.57 4.53 11.16
N ILE A 51 -3.92 3.49 10.65
CA ILE A 51 -4.03 2.13 11.19
C ILE A 51 -2.73 1.82 11.93
N ARG A 52 -2.82 1.43 13.19
CA ARG A 52 -1.65 1.21 14.03
C ARG A 52 -1.53 -0.26 14.40
N GLY A 53 -0.38 -0.84 14.06
CA GLY A 53 -0.04 -2.21 14.40
C GLY A 53 -0.47 -3.22 13.34
N LYS A 54 0.29 -4.31 13.27
CA LYS A 54 0.09 -5.34 12.24
C LYS A 54 -1.28 -6.02 12.39
N ALA A 55 -1.74 -6.24 13.61
CA ALA A 55 -3.03 -6.92 13.82
C ALA A 55 -4.19 -6.08 13.28
N ALA A 56 -4.18 -4.76 13.57
CA ALA A 56 -5.21 -3.87 13.06
C ALA A 56 -5.12 -3.73 11.54
N LEU A 57 -3.89 -3.71 11.01
CA LEU A 57 -3.66 -3.64 9.57
C LEU A 57 -4.20 -4.89 8.86
N ARG A 58 -3.98 -6.07 9.44
CA ARG A 58 -4.54 -7.31 8.90
C ARG A 58 -6.06 -7.23 8.85
N ALA A 59 -6.69 -6.81 9.94
CA ALA A 59 -8.15 -6.72 9.99
C ALA A 59 -8.69 -5.75 8.94
N TYR A 60 -8.03 -4.62 8.75
CA TYR A 60 -8.41 -3.64 7.75
C TYR A 60 -8.29 -4.24 6.33
N TRP A 61 -7.18 -4.91 6.04
CA TRP A 61 -6.95 -5.49 4.71
C TRP A 61 -7.84 -6.71 4.46
N GLU A 62 -8.17 -7.49 5.49
CA GLU A 62 -9.14 -8.59 5.34
C GLU A 62 -10.50 -8.05 4.92
N GLU A 63 -10.93 -6.95 5.56
CA GLU A 63 -12.18 -6.31 5.19
C GLU A 63 -12.11 -5.75 3.77
N GLY A 64 -10.97 -5.18 3.40
CA GLY A 64 -10.75 -4.67 2.04
C GLY A 64 -10.88 -5.77 0.99
N LEU A 65 -10.26 -6.92 1.21
CA LEU A 65 -10.34 -8.04 0.28
C LEU A 65 -11.76 -8.59 0.21
N ARG A 66 -12.48 -8.60 1.34
CA ARG A 66 -13.86 -9.05 1.35
C ARG A 66 -14.75 -8.15 0.48
N ARG A 67 -14.49 -6.85 0.49
CA ARG A 67 -15.25 -5.86 -0.29
C ARG A 67 -14.80 -5.80 -1.75
N ILE A 68 -13.55 -6.18 -2.04
CA ILE A 68 -12.96 -6.09 -3.37
C ILE A 68 -12.40 -7.47 -3.72
N PRO A 69 -13.29 -8.45 -4.00
CA PRO A 69 -12.83 -9.82 -4.29
C PRO A 69 -12.07 -9.94 -5.60
N ASP A 70 -12.16 -8.93 -6.46
CA ASP A 70 -11.41 -8.87 -7.73
C ASP A 70 -10.15 -8.03 -7.63
N LEU A 71 -9.67 -7.72 -6.42
CA LEU A 71 -8.47 -6.92 -6.25
C LEU A 71 -7.32 -7.50 -7.07
N HIS A 72 -6.69 -6.64 -7.87
CA HIS A 72 -5.56 -6.99 -8.70
C HIS A 72 -4.71 -5.75 -8.95
N PHE A 73 -3.40 -5.87 -8.75
CA PHE A 73 -2.44 -4.80 -8.96
C PHE A 73 -1.51 -5.13 -10.11
N THR A 74 -1.15 -4.09 -10.87
CA THR A 74 -0.13 -4.18 -11.92
C THR A 74 0.89 -3.09 -11.62
N VAL A 75 2.12 -3.50 -11.31
CA VAL A 75 3.19 -2.55 -10.99
C VAL A 75 3.61 -1.82 -12.25
N ALA A 76 3.65 -0.50 -12.18
CA ALA A 76 4.06 0.35 -13.29
C ALA A 76 5.49 0.87 -13.12
N ALA A 77 5.89 1.20 -11.89
CA ALA A 77 7.21 1.77 -11.62
C ALA A 77 7.59 1.56 -10.15
N VAL A 78 8.88 1.53 -9.89
CA VAL A 78 9.42 1.40 -8.54
C VAL A 78 10.49 2.45 -8.37
N PHE A 79 10.40 3.23 -7.29
CA PHE A 79 11.37 4.26 -6.96
C PHE A 79 11.97 3.96 -5.60
N ALA A 80 13.29 4.09 -5.47
CA ALA A 80 13.99 3.78 -4.24
C ALA A 80 14.73 5.01 -3.72
N GLY A 81 14.57 5.28 -2.43
CA GLY A 81 15.28 6.33 -1.72
C GLY A 81 16.01 5.76 -0.51
N ILE A 82 16.36 6.61 0.44
CA ILE A 82 17.00 6.16 1.68
C ILE A 82 15.93 5.47 2.53
N ASP A 83 16.09 4.16 2.71
CA ASP A 83 15.15 3.31 3.47
C ASP A 83 13.68 3.52 3.07
N THR A 84 13.47 3.92 1.83
CA THR A 84 12.14 4.28 1.32
C THR A 84 11.95 3.68 -0.06
N LEU A 85 10.76 3.14 -0.28
CA LEU A 85 10.38 2.58 -1.57
C LEU A 85 9.04 3.18 -1.96
N VAL A 86 8.88 3.53 -3.24
CA VAL A 86 7.58 3.91 -3.78
C VAL A 86 7.24 2.93 -4.87
N ILE A 87 6.10 2.26 -4.71
CA ILE A 87 5.60 1.34 -5.72
C ILE A 87 4.39 1.98 -6.37
N GLN A 88 4.53 2.35 -7.63
CA GLN A 88 3.41 2.84 -8.42
C GLN A 88 2.74 1.65 -9.10
N TYR A 89 1.45 1.53 -8.90
CA TYR A 89 0.71 0.43 -9.49
C TYR A 89 -0.67 0.90 -9.92
N ARG A 90 -1.26 0.12 -10.79
CA ARG A 90 -2.66 0.32 -11.22
C ARG A 90 -3.50 -0.76 -10.57
N ASN A 91 -4.61 -0.35 -9.96
CA ASN A 91 -5.50 -1.30 -9.31
C ASN A 91 -6.53 -1.86 -10.31
N GLN A 92 -7.41 -2.74 -9.84
CA GLN A 92 -8.41 -3.43 -10.68
C GLN A 92 -9.41 -2.47 -11.33
N LYS A 93 -9.51 -1.23 -10.84
CA LYS A 93 -10.37 -0.20 -11.45
C LYS A 93 -9.62 0.69 -12.42
N GLY A 94 -8.34 0.42 -12.66
CA GLY A 94 -7.51 1.26 -13.52
C GLY A 94 -7.04 2.53 -12.87
N VAL A 95 -7.12 2.64 -11.54
CA VAL A 95 -6.65 3.81 -10.81
C VAL A 95 -5.16 3.66 -10.51
N ASP A 96 -4.40 4.71 -10.79
CA ASP A 96 -2.98 4.74 -10.46
C ASP A 96 -2.81 5.10 -8.98
N VAL A 97 -2.07 4.26 -8.27
CA VAL A 97 -1.83 4.41 -6.84
C VAL A 97 -0.33 4.40 -6.61
N SER A 98 0.14 5.20 -5.67
CA SER A 98 1.53 5.16 -5.24
C SER A 98 1.58 4.75 -3.77
N GLU A 99 2.22 3.62 -3.53
CA GLU A 99 2.41 3.09 -2.17
C GLU A 99 3.79 3.50 -1.69
N VAL A 100 3.85 4.25 -0.58
CA VAL A 100 5.11 4.70 -0.01
C VAL A 100 5.42 3.82 1.20
N LEU A 101 6.56 3.15 1.17
CA LEU A 101 6.97 2.23 2.23
C LEU A 101 8.29 2.71 2.83
N VAL A 102 8.30 2.89 4.14
CA VAL A 102 9.50 3.29 4.89
C VAL A 102 9.94 2.09 5.71
N PHE A 103 11.22 1.73 5.55
CA PHE A 103 11.78 0.51 6.13
C PHE A 103 12.64 0.81 7.35
N ASP A 104 12.65 -0.12 8.29
CA ASP A 104 13.55 -0.13 9.43
C ASP A 104 13.94 -1.58 9.69
N ALA A 105 15.25 -1.83 9.73
CA ALA A 105 15.80 -3.18 9.92
C ALA A 105 15.23 -4.20 8.92
N GLY A 106 15.01 -3.76 7.69
CA GLY A 106 14.56 -4.64 6.60
C GLY A 106 13.07 -4.89 6.54
N LEU A 107 12.28 -4.33 7.45
CA LEU A 107 10.84 -4.47 7.47
C LEU A 107 10.16 -3.12 7.35
N VAL A 108 8.95 -3.11 6.83
CA VAL A 108 8.17 -1.87 6.67
C VAL A 108 7.71 -1.37 8.03
N ARG A 109 8.17 -0.18 8.40
CA ARG A 109 7.77 0.51 9.64
C ARG A 109 6.59 1.43 9.41
N GLN A 110 6.55 2.09 8.24
CA GLN A 110 5.44 2.95 7.86
C GLN A 110 5.06 2.66 6.42
N GLY A 111 3.77 2.66 6.16
CA GLY A 111 3.26 2.54 4.82
C GLY A 111 2.17 3.57 4.59
N HIS A 112 2.14 4.13 3.37
CA HIS A 112 1.18 5.17 3.04
C HIS A 112 0.62 4.91 1.66
N GLY A 113 -0.68 4.65 1.59
CA GLY A 113 -1.38 4.58 0.32
C GLY A 113 -1.73 5.98 -0.14
N THR A 114 -1.36 6.32 -1.37
CA THR A 114 -1.64 7.64 -1.93
C THR A 114 -2.36 7.48 -3.26
N TYR A 115 -3.38 8.28 -3.44
CA TYR A 115 -4.28 8.19 -4.59
C TYR A 115 -4.29 9.51 -5.35
N PRO A 116 -4.67 9.51 -6.64
CA PRO A 116 -4.71 10.75 -7.42
C PRO A 116 -5.56 11.81 -6.75
N SER A 117 -5.06 13.04 -6.72
CA SER A 117 -5.75 14.16 -6.11
C SER A 117 -6.53 14.93 -7.17
N LYS A 118 -7.81 15.17 -6.91
CA LYS A 118 -8.63 15.96 -7.81
C LYS A 118 -8.24 17.43 -7.81
N ILE A 119 -7.64 17.89 -6.70
CA ILE A 119 -7.25 19.29 -6.56
C ILE A 119 -6.15 19.63 -7.56
N ASP A 120 -5.26 18.68 -7.86
CA ASP A 120 -4.11 18.89 -8.72
C ASP A 120 -4.44 18.71 -10.19
N ASN A 121 -5.72 18.69 -10.53
CA ASN A 121 -6.14 18.55 -11.91
C ASN A 121 -6.96 19.75 -12.32
N PRO A 122 -6.32 20.91 -12.53
CA PRO A 122 -7.03 22.15 -12.81
C PRO A 122 -7.82 22.11 -14.12
N ALA A 123 -7.47 21.23 -15.04
CA ALA A 123 -8.22 21.08 -16.28
C ALA A 123 -9.47 20.23 -16.08
N GLY A 124 -9.70 19.75 -14.89
CA GLY A 124 -10.82 18.88 -14.61
C GLY A 124 -10.72 17.52 -15.28
N ALA A 125 -9.56 17.17 -15.76
CA ALA A 125 -9.38 15.96 -16.56
C ALA A 125 -9.58 14.69 -15.76
N ASN A 126 -9.40 14.74 -14.49
CA ASN A 126 -9.63 13.55 -13.67
C ASN A 126 -11.10 13.39 -13.35
N GLY A 127 -11.80 14.34 -13.80
CA GLY A 127 -13.22 14.30 -13.47
C GLY A 127 -13.38 13.98 -12.04
#